data_6d2a1cf8605bbdfc51ad9133c19897eb
#
_entry.id   6d2a1cf8605bbdfc51ad9133c19897eb
#
_cell.length_a   1.000
_cell.length_b   1.000
_cell.length_c   1.000
_cell.angle_alpha   90.00
_cell.angle_beta   90.00
_cell.angle_gamma   90.00
#
_symmetry.space_group_name_H-M   'P 1'
#
loop_
_entity.id
_entity.type
_entity.pdbx_description
1 polymer ?
#
loop_
_entity_poly.entity_id
_entity_poly.type
_entity_poly.pdbx_seq_one_letter_code
_entity_poly.pdbx_strand_id
1 'polypeptide(L)'
;MMQYTDMHDRYLLRLISKKIFLYTEMIATGSLIYGKCLDQLDFNKEEHPVGIQLGGSDINDLVECSKMSEQRGYDEINLNVGCPSDRVQKGKFGACLMLEPNLVGDCLKNMQDAVSIP
;
A
#
# COMPACT_ATOMS: atom_id res chain seq x y z
N MET A 1 9.87 -2.87 3.25
CA MET A 1 9.94 -4.15 4.01
C MET A 1 9.12 -3.98 5.28
N MET A 2 8.23 -4.93 5.58
CA MET A 2 7.42 -4.88 6.82
C MET A 2 8.32 -4.75 8.05
N GLN A 3 7.96 -3.83 8.97
CA GLN A 3 8.68 -3.50 10.20
C GLN A 3 10.06 -2.81 10.01
N TYR A 4 10.39 -2.39 8.81
CA TYR A 4 11.65 -1.70 8.53
C TYR A 4 11.47 -0.38 7.80
N THR A 5 10.52 -0.30 6.85
CA THR A 5 10.27 0.92 6.06
C THR A 5 9.13 1.73 6.69
N ASP A 6 9.27 2.00 7.99
CA ASP A 6 8.33 2.82 8.75
C ASP A 6 8.52 4.33 8.48
N MET A 7 7.70 5.16 9.11
CA MET A 7 7.79 6.62 8.95
C MET A 7 9.14 7.21 9.39
N HIS A 8 9.85 6.58 10.31
CA HIS A 8 11.15 7.08 10.79
C HIS A 8 12.25 6.76 9.78
N ASP A 9 12.25 5.53 9.22
CA ASP A 9 13.17 5.14 8.16
C ASP A 9 12.95 5.99 6.90
N ARG A 10 11.70 6.17 6.47
CA ARG A 10 11.37 7.02 5.31
C ARG A 10 11.78 8.48 5.51
N TYR A 11 11.58 9.01 6.71
CA TYR A 11 12.05 10.36 7.05
C TYR A 11 13.57 10.46 6.95
N LEU A 12 14.32 9.51 7.50
CA LEU A 12 15.78 9.45 7.39
C LEU A 12 16.22 9.40 5.92
N LEU A 13 15.60 8.54 5.11
CA LEU A 13 15.92 8.43 3.68
C LEU A 13 15.66 9.74 2.94
N ARG A 14 14.63 10.49 3.30
CA ARG A 14 14.34 11.81 2.74
C ARG A 14 15.38 12.85 3.14
N LEU A 15 15.93 12.79 4.34
CA LEU A 15 17.04 13.65 4.75
C LEU A 15 18.31 13.38 3.94
N ILE A 16 18.55 12.12 3.58
CA ILE A 16 19.70 11.70 2.74
C ILE A 16 19.49 12.13 1.30
N SER A 17 18.28 12.00 0.76
CA SER A 17 17.99 12.35 -0.64
C SER A 17 16.61 12.99 -0.82
N LYS A 18 16.62 14.21 -1.38
CA LYS A 18 15.39 14.94 -1.74
C LYS A 18 14.76 14.48 -3.05
N LYS A 19 15.40 13.56 -3.80
CA LYS A 19 14.99 13.19 -5.16
C LYS A 19 14.33 11.81 -5.27
N ILE A 20 14.49 10.96 -4.26
CA ILE A 20 13.94 9.59 -4.28
C ILE A 20 12.43 9.64 -4.09
N PHE A 21 11.71 8.72 -4.74
CA PHE A 21 10.32 8.41 -4.43
C PHE A 21 10.32 7.37 -3.30
N LEU A 22 9.59 7.63 -2.23
CA LEU A 22 9.53 6.76 -1.06
C LEU A 22 8.27 5.90 -1.10
N TYR A 23 8.37 4.68 -0.59
CA TYR A 23 7.22 3.78 -0.40
C TYR A 23 7.11 3.35 1.05
N THR A 24 5.87 3.19 1.51
CA THR A 24 5.62 2.54 2.79
C THR A 24 6.04 1.08 2.76
N GLU A 25 6.11 0.46 3.92
CA GLU A 25 6.02 -1.00 4.00
C GLU A 25 4.66 -1.47 3.44
N MET A 26 4.52 -2.78 3.15
CA MET A 26 3.25 -3.33 2.73
C MET A 26 2.24 -3.30 3.89
N ILE A 27 1.13 -2.59 3.69
CA ILE A 27 0.03 -2.48 4.65
C ILE A 27 -1.11 -3.39 4.18
N ALA A 28 -1.50 -4.35 5.01
CA ALA A 28 -2.60 -5.25 4.67
C ALA A 28 -3.94 -4.53 4.78
N THR A 29 -4.82 -4.65 3.76
CA THR A 29 -6.15 -4.04 3.77
C THR A 29 -6.96 -4.44 5.00
N GLY A 30 -6.90 -5.71 5.40
CA GLY A 30 -7.57 -6.19 6.61
C GLY A 30 -7.11 -5.51 7.91
N SER A 31 -5.87 -5.02 7.96
CA SER A 31 -5.36 -4.26 9.11
C SER A 31 -6.06 -2.90 9.22
N LEU A 32 -6.29 -2.24 8.10
CA LEU A 32 -6.96 -0.93 8.06
C LEU A 32 -8.48 -1.06 8.29
N ILE A 33 -9.13 -1.97 7.57
CA ILE A 33 -10.59 -2.12 7.57
C ILE A 33 -11.09 -2.74 8.87
N TYR A 34 -10.55 -3.90 9.23
CA TYR A 34 -11.04 -4.71 10.37
C TYR A 34 -10.23 -4.48 11.64
N GLY A 35 -8.92 -4.26 11.52
CA GLY A 35 -8.03 -3.97 12.64
C GLY A 35 -8.08 -2.52 13.11
N LYS A 36 -8.60 -1.60 12.28
CA LYS A 36 -8.65 -0.15 12.52
C LYS A 36 -7.31 0.47 12.89
N CYS A 37 -6.22 -0.11 12.38
CA CYS A 37 -4.86 0.36 12.61
C CYS A 37 -4.54 1.54 11.67
N LEU A 38 -5.23 2.67 11.85
CA LEU A 38 -5.14 3.84 10.96
C LEU A 38 -3.82 4.61 11.13
N ASP A 39 -3.11 4.40 12.22
CA ASP A 39 -1.75 4.89 12.46
C ASP A 39 -0.74 4.37 11.41
N GLN A 40 -1.02 3.23 10.78
CA GLN A 40 -0.21 2.70 9.68
C GLN A 40 -0.24 3.61 8.42
N LEU A 41 -1.22 4.53 8.34
CA LEU A 41 -1.31 5.51 7.25
C LEU A 41 -0.55 6.80 7.54
N ASP A 42 0.12 6.91 8.69
CA ASP A 42 0.80 8.14 9.06
C ASP A 42 2.16 8.27 8.36
N PHE A 43 2.46 9.50 7.95
CA PHE A 43 3.74 9.88 7.37
C PHE A 43 4.04 11.37 7.65
N ASN A 44 5.30 11.77 7.52
CA ASN A 44 5.72 13.15 7.71
C ASN A 44 5.59 13.93 6.40
N LYS A 45 5.27 15.23 6.47
CA LYS A 45 5.15 16.11 5.29
C LYS A 45 6.40 16.10 4.42
N GLU A 46 7.55 15.93 5.02
CA GLU A 46 8.84 15.90 4.35
C GLU A 46 9.05 14.66 3.50
N GLU A 47 8.27 13.59 3.73
CA GLU A 47 8.40 12.33 2.98
C GLU A 47 7.94 12.44 1.51
N HIS A 48 7.16 13.45 1.14
CA HIS A 48 6.72 13.63 -0.24
C HIS A 48 7.88 13.75 -1.25
N PRO A 49 7.76 13.13 -2.43
CA PRO A 49 6.67 12.26 -2.86
C PRO A 49 6.76 10.88 -2.20
N VAL A 50 5.61 10.39 -1.72
CA VAL A 50 5.49 9.11 -1.01
C VAL A 50 4.30 8.29 -1.49
N GLY A 51 4.54 7.03 -1.85
CA GLY A 51 3.52 6.05 -2.22
C GLY A 51 3.20 5.10 -1.07
N ILE A 52 1.96 4.65 -1.02
CA ILE A 52 1.53 3.58 -0.11
C ILE A 52 1.51 2.25 -0.84
N GLN A 53 2.02 1.18 -0.22
CA GLN A 53 1.88 -0.16 -0.74
C GLN A 53 0.80 -0.93 0.02
N LEU A 54 -0.25 -1.34 -0.67
CA LEU A 54 -1.34 -2.15 -0.14
C LEU A 54 -1.14 -3.64 -0.45
N GLY A 55 -1.53 -4.49 0.50
CA GLY A 55 -1.60 -5.93 0.34
C GLY A 55 -3.01 -6.44 0.63
N GLY A 56 -3.64 -7.02 -0.38
CA GLY A 56 -5.01 -7.55 -0.30
C GLY A 56 -5.42 -8.18 -1.63
N SER A 57 -6.56 -8.87 -1.63
CA SER A 57 -7.16 -9.50 -2.83
C SER A 57 -8.66 -9.27 -2.93
N ASP A 58 -9.29 -8.70 -1.91
CA ASP A 58 -10.69 -8.28 -1.98
C ASP A 58 -10.78 -6.90 -2.62
N ILE A 59 -11.58 -6.79 -3.69
CA ILE A 59 -11.71 -5.57 -4.48
C ILE A 59 -12.32 -4.44 -3.64
N ASN A 60 -13.33 -4.72 -2.82
CA ASN A 60 -14.00 -3.68 -2.03
C ASN A 60 -13.07 -3.13 -0.95
N ASP A 61 -12.33 -4.01 -0.27
CA ASP A 61 -11.35 -3.61 0.74
C ASP A 61 -10.22 -2.76 0.10
N LEU A 62 -9.74 -3.15 -1.09
CA LEU A 62 -8.72 -2.39 -1.83
C LEU A 62 -9.22 -1.00 -2.25
N VAL A 63 -10.44 -0.91 -2.75
CA VAL A 63 -11.09 0.36 -3.12
C VAL A 63 -11.22 1.28 -1.90
N GLU A 64 -11.68 0.76 -0.78
CA GLU A 64 -11.83 1.54 0.45
C GLU A 64 -10.48 2.02 0.97
N CYS A 65 -9.47 1.14 1.02
CA CYS A 65 -8.12 1.50 1.41
C CYS A 65 -7.48 2.52 0.44
N SER A 66 -7.78 2.44 -0.86
CA SER A 66 -7.33 3.43 -1.84
C SER A 66 -7.88 4.82 -1.56
N LYS A 67 -9.18 4.93 -1.27
CA LYS A 67 -9.80 6.20 -0.88
C LYS A 67 -9.21 6.76 0.41
N MET A 68 -8.99 5.90 1.41
CA MET A 68 -8.36 6.32 2.66
C MET A 68 -6.94 6.84 2.42
N SER A 69 -6.19 6.21 1.52
CA SER A 69 -4.82 6.61 1.17
C SER A 69 -4.78 7.96 0.47
N GLU A 70 -5.67 8.19 -0.51
CA GLU A 70 -5.80 9.49 -1.17
C GLU A 70 -6.21 10.59 -0.19
N GLN A 71 -7.18 10.33 0.71
CA GLN A 71 -7.60 11.28 1.75
C GLN A 71 -6.48 11.63 2.74
N ARG A 72 -5.55 10.70 2.97
CA ARG A 72 -4.36 10.95 3.80
C ARG A 72 -3.30 11.76 3.06
N GLY A 73 -3.37 11.87 1.74
CA GLY A 73 -2.49 12.68 0.92
C GLY A 73 -1.31 11.93 0.31
N TYR A 74 -1.39 10.61 0.16
CA TYR A 74 -0.38 9.85 -0.59
C TYR A 74 -0.34 10.26 -2.06
N ASP A 75 0.85 10.22 -2.66
CA ASP A 75 1.06 10.61 -4.06
C ASP A 75 0.82 9.46 -5.05
N GLU A 76 0.85 8.21 -4.57
CA GLU A 76 0.67 6.99 -5.38
C GLU A 76 0.17 5.83 -4.51
N ILE A 77 -0.59 4.91 -5.12
CA ILE A 77 -1.03 3.67 -4.48
C ILE A 77 -0.47 2.48 -5.26
N ASN A 78 0.25 1.62 -4.56
CA ASN A 78 0.90 0.44 -5.12
C ASN A 78 0.27 -0.84 -4.57
N LEU A 79 -0.10 -1.79 -5.45
CA LEU A 79 -0.60 -3.10 -5.06
C LEU A 79 0.55 -4.12 -5.00
N ASN A 80 0.73 -4.79 -3.86
CA ASN A 80 1.71 -5.85 -3.72
C ASN A 80 1.25 -7.17 -4.36
N VAL A 81 1.98 -7.59 -5.40
CA VAL A 81 1.77 -8.86 -6.12
C VAL A 81 2.99 -9.78 -6.00
N GLY A 82 3.95 -9.47 -5.12
CA GLY A 82 5.24 -10.15 -5.09
C GLY A 82 5.65 -10.79 -3.76
N CYS A 83 5.06 -10.42 -2.64
CA CYS A 83 5.48 -10.91 -1.32
C CYS A 83 5.18 -12.41 -1.16
N PRO A 84 6.20 -13.29 -0.91
CA PRO A 84 6.02 -14.74 -0.80
C PRO A 84 5.86 -15.23 0.64
N SER A 85 5.73 -14.34 1.64
CA SER A 85 5.71 -14.77 3.05
C SER A 85 4.50 -15.65 3.38
N ASP A 86 4.67 -16.59 4.30
CA ASP A 86 3.61 -17.52 4.73
C ASP A 86 2.34 -16.81 5.21
N ARG A 87 2.50 -15.68 5.89
CA ARG A 87 1.38 -14.86 6.36
C ARG A 87 0.57 -14.30 5.18
N VAL A 88 1.25 -13.83 4.15
CA VAL A 88 0.66 -13.27 2.94
C VAL A 88 -0.01 -14.37 2.12
N GLN A 89 0.63 -15.54 1.98
CA GLN A 89 0.06 -16.69 1.29
C GLN A 89 -1.21 -17.20 1.98
N LYS A 90 -1.25 -17.28 3.31
CA LYS A 90 -2.46 -17.61 4.08
C LYS A 90 -3.58 -16.61 3.83
N GLY A 91 -3.26 -15.35 3.61
CA GLY A 91 -4.20 -14.28 3.26
C GLY A 91 -4.59 -14.25 1.77
N LYS A 92 -4.03 -15.13 0.94
CA LYS A 92 -4.28 -15.24 -0.52
C LYS A 92 -4.03 -13.94 -1.29
N PHE A 93 -2.98 -13.20 -0.95
CA PHE A 93 -2.52 -12.00 -1.67
C PHE A 93 -1.00 -12.03 -1.88
N GLY A 94 -0.39 -10.95 -2.34
CA GLY A 94 1.04 -10.93 -2.68
C GLY A 94 1.36 -11.87 -3.84
N ALA A 95 2.38 -12.73 -3.69
CA ALA A 95 2.83 -13.61 -4.77
C ALA A 95 1.75 -14.59 -5.29
N CYS A 96 0.77 -14.95 -4.46
CA CYS A 96 -0.35 -15.79 -4.91
C CYS A 96 -1.14 -15.15 -6.05
N LEU A 97 -1.23 -13.83 -6.10
CA LEU A 97 -1.94 -13.09 -7.14
C LEU A 97 -1.29 -13.22 -8.52
N MET A 98 -0.01 -13.60 -8.62
CA MET A 98 0.63 -13.87 -9.91
C MET A 98 -0.05 -15.00 -10.69
N LEU A 99 -0.75 -15.90 -9.99
CA LEU A 99 -1.51 -17.00 -10.60
C LEU A 99 -2.91 -16.55 -11.06
N GLU A 100 -3.34 -15.36 -10.71
CA GLU A 100 -4.66 -14.83 -10.99
C GLU A 100 -4.60 -13.44 -11.67
N PRO A 101 -4.01 -13.34 -12.88
CA PRO A 101 -3.78 -12.04 -13.53
C PRO A 101 -5.06 -11.27 -13.82
N ASN A 102 -6.17 -11.95 -14.07
CA ASN A 102 -7.45 -11.28 -14.26
C ASN A 102 -7.94 -10.59 -12.98
N LEU A 103 -7.80 -11.26 -11.83
CA LEU A 103 -8.14 -10.65 -10.53
C LEU A 103 -7.26 -9.43 -10.25
N VAL A 104 -5.96 -9.49 -10.56
CA VAL A 104 -5.06 -8.34 -10.44
C VAL A 104 -5.54 -7.18 -11.30
N GLY A 105 -5.91 -7.46 -12.56
CA GLY A 105 -6.45 -6.45 -13.47
C GLY A 105 -7.73 -5.82 -12.94
N ASP A 106 -8.65 -6.62 -12.40
CA ASP A 106 -9.91 -6.13 -11.81
C ASP A 106 -9.64 -5.29 -10.55
N CYS A 107 -8.74 -5.73 -9.67
CA CYS A 107 -8.32 -4.95 -8.50
C CYS A 107 -7.79 -3.58 -8.91
N LEU A 108 -6.78 -3.53 -9.79
CA LEU A 108 -6.15 -2.29 -10.23
C LEU A 108 -7.15 -1.36 -10.92
N LYS A 109 -8.03 -1.89 -11.77
CA LYS A 109 -9.06 -1.10 -12.43
C LYS A 109 -10.00 -0.44 -11.41
N ASN A 110 -10.52 -1.22 -10.47
CA ASN A 110 -11.46 -0.69 -9.48
C ASN A 110 -10.78 0.31 -8.52
N MET A 111 -9.51 0.08 -8.14
CA MET A 111 -8.72 1.05 -7.37
C MET A 111 -8.56 2.35 -8.17
N GLN A 112 -8.14 2.28 -9.44
CA GLN A 112 -7.94 3.44 -10.31
C GLN A 112 -9.24 4.23 -10.52
N ASP A 113 -10.37 3.54 -10.71
CA ASP A 113 -11.69 4.18 -10.91
C ASP A 113 -12.18 4.90 -9.63
N ALA A 114 -11.63 4.56 -8.47
CA ALA A 114 -12.07 5.07 -7.16
C ALA A 114 -11.31 6.31 -6.67
N VAL A 115 -10.12 6.61 -7.25
CA VAL A 115 -9.23 7.70 -6.82
C VAL A 115 -8.68 8.46 -8.02
N SER A 116 -8.13 9.66 -7.76
CA SER A 116 -7.53 10.51 -8.80
C SER A 116 -6.00 10.38 -8.91
N ILE A 117 -5.36 9.85 -7.87
CA ILE A 117 -3.92 9.59 -7.87
C ILE A 117 -3.59 8.25 -8.56
N PRO A 118 -2.36 8.10 -9.13
CA PRO A 118 -1.95 6.86 -9.78
C PRO A 118 -1.80 5.69 -8.83
#